data_ac8283e99c9d0101642404dab6159cfc
#
_entry.id   ac8283e99c9d0101642404dab6159cfc
#
_cell.length_a   1.000
_cell.length_b   1.000
_cell.length_c   1.000
_cell.angle_alpha   90.00
_cell.angle_beta   90.00
_cell.angle_gamma   90.00
#
_symmetry.space_group_name_H-M   'P 1'
#
loop_
_entity.id
_entity.type
_entity.pdbx_description
1 polymer ?
#
loop_
_entity_poly.entity_id
_entity_poly.type
_entity_poly.pdbx_seq_one_letter_code
_entity_poly.pdbx_strand_id
1 'polypeptide(L)'
;VDNNGKITAVGTGTATITANTYNGLKTQCKVTVKKLANSIKLDKTSIILGVGEQYDFSSYVPSGTAAYYRSYYSDDPNIAFIQKAGGLMTAKKAGTTTVRCKMPNGTQSTCNVTVKPLATSLKLNASEIVLYIGQSFDINSSVPKGTAAYYRLYSSSNSKIAAVTRGGGVVKGVATGKATVTCTLNNGKKAICNVYIMPQSKKISNVPLIGQSKLPTGCETCSATMLLNFYGYKISETTFADKYLVKKPFGYSNGSYTGPDPNCAFVGTPYSSNSYGAYAPIMVKCMNKYLSDKSYKAVEISGKSLEYLSGKYVAQGQ
;
A
#
# COMPACT_ATOMS: atom_id res chain seq x y z
N VAL A 1 -12.77 11.43 61.17
CA VAL A 1 -13.84 10.51 60.75
C VAL A 1 -15.09 10.92 61.49
N ASP A 2 -16.22 11.07 60.79
CA ASP A 2 -17.52 11.36 61.42
C ASP A 2 -18.24 10.06 61.83
N ASN A 3 -19.40 10.19 62.49
CA ASN A 3 -20.18 9.06 62.97
C ASN A 3 -20.74 8.14 61.87
N ASN A 4 -20.74 8.61 60.62
CA ASN A 4 -21.17 7.84 59.45
C ASN A 4 -19.99 7.17 58.70
N GLY A 5 -18.77 7.24 59.25
CA GLY A 5 -17.58 6.69 58.66
C GLY A 5 -16.96 7.54 57.53
N LYS A 6 -17.46 8.77 57.29
CA LYS A 6 -16.88 9.68 56.29
C LYS A 6 -15.54 10.20 56.79
N ILE A 7 -14.50 10.04 55.98
CA ILE A 7 -13.14 10.48 56.28
C ILE A 7 -12.90 11.83 55.56
N THR A 8 -12.45 12.84 56.33
CA THR A 8 -12.04 14.14 55.80
C THR A 8 -10.53 14.33 56.02
N ALA A 9 -9.78 14.56 54.93
CA ALA A 9 -8.35 14.86 54.99
C ALA A 9 -8.11 16.28 55.53
N VAL A 10 -7.44 16.41 56.66
CA VAL A 10 -7.14 17.72 57.32
C VAL A 10 -5.66 18.10 57.29
N GLY A 11 -4.76 17.14 57.09
CA GLY A 11 -3.32 17.35 56.98
C GLY A 11 -2.63 16.21 56.27
N THR A 12 -1.40 16.42 55.78
CA THR A 12 -0.60 15.39 55.11
C THR A 12 -0.04 14.40 56.11
N GLY A 13 0.00 13.13 55.77
CA GLY A 13 0.51 12.04 56.61
C GLY A 13 -0.28 10.73 56.43
N THR A 14 -0.04 9.80 57.33
CA THR A 14 -0.72 8.51 57.33
C THR A 14 -1.41 8.26 58.65
N ALA A 15 -2.67 7.89 58.61
CA ALA A 15 -3.48 7.50 59.76
C ALA A 15 -4.13 6.09 59.54
N THR A 16 -4.31 5.37 60.60
CA THR A 16 -5.08 4.10 60.58
C THR A 16 -6.45 4.39 61.15
N ILE A 17 -7.49 4.16 60.36
CA ILE A 17 -8.88 4.26 60.75
C ILE A 17 -9.35 2.86 61.20
N THR A 18 -9.87 2.76 62.40
CA THR A 18 -10.36 1.46 62.95
C THR A 18 -11.87 1.56 63.10
N ALA A 19 -12.60 0.60 62.55
CA ALA A 19 -14.01 0.40 62.81
C ALA A 19 -14.15 -0.76 63.85
N ASN A 20 -14.92 -0.50 64.91
CA ASN A 20 -15.22 -1.48 65.92
C ASN A 20 -16.73 -1.76 65.90
N THR A 21 -17.12 -3.03 66.01
CA THR A 21 -18.50 -3.41 66.23
C THR A 21 -18.80 -3.50 67.72
N TYR A 22 -20.06 -3.48 68.07
CA TYR A 22 -20.49 -3.61 69.45
C TYR A 22 -20.01 -4.91 70.09
N ASN A 23 -19.93 -5.99 69.36
CA ASN A 23 -19.45 -7.30 69.84
C ASN A 23 -17.91 -7.43 69.81
N GLY A 24 -17.17 -6.33 69.65
CA GLY A 24 -15.69 -6.30 69.75
C GLY A 24 -14.92 -6.67 68.49
N LEU A 25 -15.56 -6.95 67.36
CA LEU A 25 -14.86 -7.17 66.11
C LEU A 25 -14.24 -5.85 65.59
N LYS A 26 -13.02 -5.94 65.04
CA LYS A 26 -12.27 -4.79 64.57
C LYS A 26 -11.84 -4.99 63.14
N THR A 27 -11.90 -3.91 62.33
CA THR A 27 -11.26 -3.85 61.02
C THR A 27 -10.56 -2.51 60.87
N GLN A 28 -9.52 -2.46 60.04
CA GLN A 28 -8.67 -1.28 59.88
C GLN A 28 -8.49 -0.91 58.41
N CYS A 29 -8.42 0.38 58.12
CA CYS A 29 -8.08 0.96 56.86
C CYS A 29 -6.94 1.96 57.05
N LYS A 30 -5.83 1.78 56.31
CA LYS A 30 -4.71 2.75 56.32
C LYS A 30 -4.99 3.86 55.28
N VAL A 31 -5.08 5.06 55.76
CA VAL A 31 -5.35 6.28 54.96
C VAL A 31 -4.08 7.12 54.88
N THR A 32 -3.60 7.39 53.64
CA THR A 32 -2.47 8.28 53.41
C THR A 32 -2.96 9.57 52.73
N VAL A 33 -2.78 10.70 53.40
CA VAL A 33 -3.07 12.02 52.86
C VAL A 33 -1.80 12.61 52.27
N LYS A 34 -1.80 12.87 50.98
CA LYS A 34 -0.67 13.47 50.26
C LYS A 34 -0.93 14.94 49.98
N LYS A 35 0.16 15.73 49.84
CA LYS A 35 0.08 17.14 49.43
C LYS A 35 -0.63 17.23 48.07
N LEU A 36 -1.48 18.20 47.88
CA LEU A 36 -2.11 18.50 46.61
C LEU A 36 -1.05 18.91 45.57
N ALA A 37 -1.15 18.36 44.37
CA ALA A 37 -0.21 18.68 43.30
C ALA A 37 -0.33 20.17 42.90
N ASN A 38 0.82 20.80 42.67
CA ASN A 38 0.93 22.17 42.19
C ASN A 38 1.24 22.25 40.67
N SER A 39 1.37 21.13 40.01
CA SER A 39 1.50 21.04 38.57
C SER A 39 0.86 19.74 38.03
N ILE A 40 0.45 19.78 36.78
CA ILE A 40 -0.08 18.64 36.03
C ILE A 40 0.48 18.65 34.59
N LYS A 41 0.74 17.50 34.02
CA LYS A 41 1.18 17.36 32.62
C LYS A 41 0.28 16.37 31.90
N LEU A 42 -0.12 16.70 30.68
CA LEU A 42 -0.66 15.75 29.73
C LEU A 42 0.49 14.94 29.10
N ASP A 43 0.21 13.74 28.67
CA ASP A 43 1.13 12.87 27.94
C ASP A 43 1.51 13.42 26.55
N LYS A 44 0.71 14.35 26.01
CA LYS A 44 0.96 15.07 24.77
C LYS A 44 0.81 16.59 24.96
N THR A 45 1.66 17.36 24.31
CA THR A 45 1.55 18.83 24.18
C THR A 45 0.96 19.25 22.83
N SER A 46 1.05 18.36 21.83
CA SER A 46 0.39 18.49 20.53
C SER A 46 0.05 17.11 19.95
N ILE A 47 -1.03 17.03 19.17
CA ILE A 47 -1.46 15.81 18.49
C ILE A 47 -2.15 16.15 17.17
N ILE A 48 -1.95 15.30 16.18
CA ILE A 48 -2.61 15.38 14.87
C ILE A 48 -3.43 14.11 14.66
N LEU A 49 -4.72 14.27 14.39
CA LEU A 49 -5.68 13.18 14.20
C LEU A 49 -6.46 13.38 12.89
N GLY A 50 -7.00 12.32 12.35
CA GLY A 50 -8.03 12.37 11.31
C GLY A 50 -9.44 12.43 11.91
N VAL A 51 -10.39 12.98 11.17
CA VAL A 51 -11.81 12.95 11.57
C VAL A 51 -12.25 11.50 11.87
N GLY A 52 -12.87 11.28 13.03
CA GLY A 52 -13.31 9.99 13.55
C GLY A 52 -12.29 9.25 14.41
N GLU A 53 -11.04 9.71 14.45
CA GLU A 53 -10.00 9.11 15.30
C GLU A 53 -10.21 9.47 16.77
N GLN A 54 -9.81 8.55 17.65
CA GLN A 54 -9.88 8.73 19.09
C GLN A 54 -8.50 8.72 19.72
N TYR A 55 -8.36 9.44 20.82
CA TYR A 55 -7.16 9.44 21.65
C TYR A 55 -7.54 9.54 23.12
N ASP A 56 -6.95 8.69 23.96
CA ASP A 56 -7.17 8.68 25.40
C ASP A 56 -6.00 9.38 26.10
N PHE A 57 -6.26 10.60 26.59
CA PHE A 57 -5.26 11.41 27.27
C PHE A 57 -4.96 10.87 28.65
N SER A 58 -3.68 10.63 28.92
CA SER A 58 -3.16 10.45 30.27
C SER A 58 -2.65 11.75 30.85
N SER A 59 -2.81 11.93 32.17
CA SER A 59 -2.26 13.08 32.89
C SER A 59 -1.48 12.67 34.13
N TYR A 60 -0.40 13.37 34.40
CA TYR A 60 0.57 13.05 35.46
C TYR A 60 0.78 14.23 36.38
N VAL A 61 0.99 13.93 37.66
CA VAL A 61 1.34 14.91 38.70
C VAL A 61 2.71 14.56 39.32
N PRO A 62 3.41 15.47 39.97
CA PRO A 62 4.69 15.19 40.61
C PRO A 62 4.60 14.04 41.61
N SER A 63 5.68 13.22 41.67
CA SER A 63 5.80 12.13 42.62
C SER A 63 5.56 12.63 44.07
N GLY A 64 4.89 11.81 44.87
CA GLY A 64 4.55 12.15 46.27
C GLY A 64 3.36 13.11 46.45
N THR A 65 2.78 13.61 45.34
CA THR A 65 1.58 14.47 45.39
C THR A 65 0.32 13.71 44.96
N ALA A 66 -0.85 14.34 45.14
CA ALA A 66 -2.12 13.78 44.71
C ALA A 66 -2.93 14.79 43.90
N ALA A 67 -3.67 14.25 42.92
CA ALA A 67 -4.74 14.97 42.22
C ALA A 67 -6.01 14.14 42.38
N TYR A 68 -6.89 14.51 43.32
CA TYR A 68 -8.07 13.72 43.63
C TYR A 68 -9.21 13.88 42.62
N TYR A 69 -9.12 14.90 41.74
CA TYR A 69 -10.08 15.15 40.68
C TYR A 69 -9.40 15.81 39.50
N ARG A 70 -9.71 15.36 38.28
CA ARG A 70 -9.23 15.91 37.02
C ARG A 70 -10.39 16.05 36.07
N SER A 71 -10.50 17.19 35.42
CA SER A 71 -11.52 17.44 34.39
C SER A 71 -10.87 17.82 33.09
N TYR A 72 -11.34 17.21 32.02
CA TYR A 72 -10.88 17.48 30.67
C TYR A 72 -11.90 18.33 29.92
N TYR A 73 -11.41 19.27 29.12
CA TYR A 73 -12.21 20.18 28.32
C TYR A 73 -11.57 20.40 26.96
N SER A 74 -12.40 20.65 25.95
CA SER A 74 -11.98 21.16 24.65
C SER A 74 -12.48 22.58 24.48
N ASP A 75 -11.65 23.46 23.92
CA ASP A 75 -12.06 24.85 23.62
C ASP A 75 -13.10 24.88 22.49
N ASP A 76 -13.07 23.90 21.57
CA ASP A 76 -14.13 23.65 20.58
C ASP A 76 -14.50 22.15 20.50
N PRO A 77 -15.58 21.75 21.18
CA PRO A 77 -16.03 20.34 21.16
C PRO A 77 -16.63 19.89 19.84
N ASN A 78 -16.88 20.80 18.87
CA ASN A 78 -17.28 20.45 17.51
C ASN A 78 -16.08 19.99 16.68
N ILE A 79 -14.88 20.47 16.97
CA ILE A 79 -13.64 20.01 16.35
C ILE A 79 -13.16 18.74 17.02
N ALA A 80 -13.01 18.73 18.34
CA ALA A 80 -12.60 17.57 19.12
C ALA A 80 -13.39 17.52 20.44
N PHE A 81 -14.25 16.53 20.56
CA PHE A 81 -15.00 16.28 21.79
C PHE A 81 -14.15 15.46 22.76
N ILE A 82 -14.10 15.83 24.01
CA ILE A 82 -13.41 15.08 25.07
C ILE A 82 -14.34 14.77 26.24
N GLN A 83 -14.29 13.55 26.74
CA GLN A 83 -15.02 13.17 27.97
C GLN A 83 -14.41 13.87 29.18
N LYS A 84 -15.26 14.55 29.95
CA LYS A 84 -14.86 15.37 31.11
C LYS A 84 -14.11 14.55 32.17
N ALA A 85 -14.56 13.34 32.43
CA ALA A 85 -13.92 12.37 33.32
C ALA A 85 -13.30 11.25 32.49
N GLY A 86 -11.97 11.07 32.51
CA GLY A 86 -11.32 9.97 31.80
C GLY A 86 -10.43 10.38 30.65
N GLY A 87 -10.71 11.50 29.96
CA GLY A 87 -9.80 12.04 28.95
C GLY A 87 -9.92 11.44 27.55
N LEU A 88 -10.90 10.57 27.29
CA LEU A 88 -11.14 10.01 25.96
C LEU A 88 -11.67 11.11 25.02
N MET A 89 -10.89 11.41 23.99
CA MET A 89 -11.19 12.41 22.97
C MET A 89 -11.59 11.74 21.65
N THR A 90 -12.54 12.35 20.95
CA THR A 90 -12.94 11.98 19.57
C THR A 90 -12.80 13.19 18.65
N ALA A 91 -12.03 13.07 17.60
CA ALA A 91 -11.87 14.07 16.54
C ALA A 91 -13.14 14.11 15.66
N LYS A 92 -13.89 15.21 15.63
CA LYS A 92 -15.19 15.29 14.94
C LYS A 92 -15.16 16.03 13.62
N LYS A 93 -14.44 17.15 13.54
CA LYS A 93 -14.41 18.02 12.37
C LYS A 93 -12.98 18.53 12.14
N ALA A 94 -12.62 18.69 10.87
CA ALA A 94 -11.31 19.29 10.52
C ALA A 94 -11.19 20.71 11.08
N GLY A 95 -10.05 21.02 11.67
CA GLY A 95 -9.75 22.29 12.33
C GLY A 95 -8.70 22.13 13.42
N THR A 96 -8.51 23.18 14.21
CA THR A 96 -7.60 23.20 15.36
C THR A 96 -8.34 23.59 16.62
N THR A 97 -8.01 22.97 17.74
CA THR A 97 -8.55 23.31 19.06
C THR A 97 -7.51 22.99 20.13
N THR A 98 -7.76 23.45 21.37
CA THR A 98 -6.93 23.09 22.51
C THR A 98 -7.72 22.22 23.48
N VAL A 99 -7.12 21.15 23.90
CA VAL A 99 -7.61 20.30 25.00
C VAL A 99 -6.89 20.71 26.29
N ARG A 100 -7.63 20.76 27.36
CA ARG A 100 -7.14 21.12 28.70
C ARG A 100 -7.49 20.05 29.72
N CYS A 101 -6.53 19.71 30.57
CA CYS A 101 -6.78 18.97 31.81
C CYS A 101 -6.58 19.91 32.98
N LYS A 102 -7.61 20.07 33.81
CA LYS A 102 -7.64 21.01 34.94
C LYS A 102 -7.92 20.32 36.27
N MET A 103 -7.21 20.71 37.30
CA MET A 103 -7.43 20.31 38.69
C MET A 103 -8.30 21.36 39.46
N PRO A 104 -8.91 20.95 40.59
CA PRO A 104 -9.76 21.88 41.42
C PRO A 104 -9.04 23.12 41.90
N ASN A 105 -7.73 23.07 42.13
CA ASN A 105 -6.91 24.21 42.54
C ASN A 105 -6.57 25.19 41.40
N GLY A 106 -7.14 25.01 40.20
CA GLY A 106 -6.89 25.85 39.04
C GLY A 106 -5.70 25.47 38.19
N THR A 107 -4.81 24.56 38.65
CA THR A 107 -3.66 24.10 37.89
C THR A 107 -4.13 23.33 36.65
N GLN A 108 -3.51 23.61 35.47
CA GLN A 108 -3.91 22.99 34.22
C GLN A 108 -2.72 22.66 33.31
N SER A 109 -2.95 21.75 32.39
CA SER A 109 -2.06 21.41 31.26
C SER A 109 -2.88 21.44 29.98
N THR A 110 -2.24 21.79 28.87
CA THR A 110 -2.88 21.93 27.56
C THR A 110 -2.21 21.06 26.49
N CYS A 111 -3.00 20.66 25.49
CA CYS A 111 -2.53 20.01 24.28
C CYS A 111 -3.17 20.67 23.06
N ASN A 112 -2.37 21.07 22.07
CA ASN A 112 -2.85 21.56 20.80
C ASN A 112 -3.30 20.37 19.92
N VAL A 113 -4.55 20.38 19.49
CA VAL A 113 -5.14 19.34 18.67
C VAL A 113 -5.37 19.86 17.25
N THR A 114 -4.80 19.20 16.27
CA THR A 114 -5.09 19.44 14.85
C THR A 114 -5.85 18.25 14.29
N VAL A 115 -7.08 18.47 13.84
CA VAL A 115 -7.90 17.47 13.16
C VAL A 115 -7.83 17.70 11.66
N LYS A 116 -7.35 16.72 10.92
CA LYS A 116 -7.28 16.75 9.45
C LYS A 116 -8.52 16.14 8.83
N PRO A 117 -8.99 16.63 7.66
CA PRO A 117 -10.06 15.98 6.90
C PRO A 117 -9.62 14.59 6.48
N LEU A 118 -10.58 13.69 6.27
CA LEU A 118 -10.30 12.36 5.74
C LEU A 118 -9.82 12.45 4.29
N ALA A 119 -8.94 11.52 3.92
CA ALA A 119 -8.39 11.45 2.58
C ALA A 119 -9.47 11.22 1.53
N THR A 120 -9.45 12.00 0.46
CA THR A 120 -10.37 11.89 -0.68
C THR A 120 -9.94 10.84 -1.70
N SER A 121 -8.64 10.51 -1.72
CA SER A 121 -8.02 9.50 -2.59
C SER A 121 -6.92 8.74 -1.88
N LEU A 122 -6.53 7.62 -2.46
CA LEU A 122 -5.48 6.73 -1.98
C LEU A 122 -4.64 6.29 -3.18
N LYS A 123 -3.31 6.35 -3.05
CA LYS A 123 -2.36 5.82 -4.04
C LYS A 123 -1.47 4.77 -3.38
N LEU A 124 -1.12 3.73 -4.13
CA LEU A 124 -0.07 2.77 -3.75
C LEU A 124 1.23 3.13 -4.48
N ASN A 125 2.36 2.70 -3.92
CA ASN A 125 3.68 2.84 -4.56
C ASN A 125 3.84 1.95 -5.79
N ALA A 126 2.97 0.93 -5.97
CA ALA A 126 2.92 0.09 -7.15
C ALA A 126 1.46 -0.28 -7.48
N SER A 127 1.11 -0.26 -8.76
CA SER A 127 -0.17 -0.78 -9.28
C SER A 127 -0.07 -2.26 -9.67
N GLU A 128 1.16 -2.73 -9.86
CA GLU A 128 1.48 -4.09 -10.26
C GLU A 128 2.86 -4.49 -9.72
N ILE A 129 2.99 -5.71 -9.21
CA ILE A 129 4.26 -6.29 -8.75
C ILE A 129 4.39 -7.75 -9.17
N VAL A 130 5.62 -8.18 -9.37
CA VAL A 130 5.98 -9.57 -9.66
C VAL A 130 6.94 -10.04 -8.57
N LEU A 131 6.65 -11.17 -7.94
CA LEU A 131 7.46 -11.78 -6.88
C LEU A 131 7.70 -13.25 -7.18
N TYR A 132 8.83 -13.79 -6.73
CA TYR A 132 9.03 -15.22 -6.63
C TYR A 132 8.41 -15.79 -5.35
N ILE A 133 8.13 -17.10 -5.34
CA ILE A 133 7.70 -17.79 -4.12
C ILE A 133 8.71 -17.52 -3.01
N GLY A 134 8.24 -17.06 -1.86
CA GLY A 134 9.05 -16.70 -0.69
C GLY A 134 9.52 -15.24 -0.64
N GLN A 135 9.53 -14.52 -1.76
CA GLN A 135 9.87 -13.10 -1.78
C GLN A 135 8.78 -12.24 -1.15
N SER A 136 9.18 -11.09 -0.63
CA SER A 136 8.29 -10.09 -0.05
C SER A 136 8.49 -8.72 -0.68
N PHE A 137 7.40 -7.93 -0.72
CA PHE A 137 7.41 -6.54 -1.18
C PHE A 137 6.52 -5.70 -0.26
N ASP A 138 6.98 -4.50 0.08
CA ASP A 138 6.23 -3.58 0.92
C ASP A 138 5.37 -2.64 0.06
N ILE A 139 4.06 -2.88 0.07
CA ILE A 139 3.08 -2.01 -0.60
C ILE A 139 2.78 -0.84 0.33
N ASN A 140 3.47 0.28 0.10
CA ASN A 140 3.23 1.53 0.79
C ASN A 140 2.07 2.30 0.16
N SER A 141 1.33 3.00 0.99
CA SER A 141 0.22 3.83 0.55
C SER A 141 0.38 5.29 0.95
N SER A 142 -0.08 6.19 0.11
CA SER A 142 -0.07 7.63 0.33
C SER A 142 -1.44 8.25 0.11
N VAL A 143 -1.71 9.34 0.84
CA VAL A 143 -2.92 10.13 0.73
C VAL A 143 -2.57 11.57 0.39
N PRO A 144 -3.50 12.41 -0.12
CA PRO A 144 -3.25 13.79 -0.45
C PRO A 144 -2.69 14.58 0.74
N LYS A 145 -1.75 15.48 0.47
CA LYS A 145 -1.16 16.36 1.49
C LYS A 145 -2.27 17.11 2.25
N GLY A 146 -2.13 17.20 3.57
CA GLY A 146 -3.11 17.87 4.41
C GLY A 146 -4.31 17.03 4.84
N THR A 147 -4.45 15.81 4.32
CA THR A 147 -5.50 14.86 4.74
C THR A 147 -4.96 13.79 5.68
N ALA A 148 -5.84 13.03 6.30
CA ALA A 148 -5.50 11.93 7.18
C ALA A 148 -6.18 10.62 6.78
N ALA A 149 -5.51 9.52 7.09
CA ALA A 149 -6.06 8.17 7.10
C ALA A 149 -5.49 7.48 8.33
N TYR A 150 -6.27 7.40 9.42
CA TYR A 150 -5.78 6.90 10.70
C TYR A 150 -5.61 5.38 10.75
N TYR A 151 -6.20 4.64 9.81
CA TYR A 151 -5.77 3.27 9.55
C TYR A 151 -5.84 2.92 8.05
N ARG A 152 -5.04 1.94 7.70
CA ARG A 152 -4.98 1.32 6.38
C ARG A 152 -5.07 -0.18 6.56
N LEU A 153 -6.03 -0.80 5.90
CA LEU A 153 -6.23 -2.23 5.97
C LEU A 153 -5.94 -2.84 4.60
N TYR A 154 -4.99 -3.76 4.58
CA TYR A 154 -4.63 -4.50 3.39
C TYR A 154 -5.28 -5.88 3.39
N SER A 155 -5.76 -6.30 2.24
CA SER A 155 -6.34 -7.61 2.00
C SER A 155 -5.89 -8.17 0.67
N SER A 156 -5.77 -9.49 0.57
CA SER A 156 -5.48 -10.20 -0.67
C SER A 156 -6.75 -10.92 -1.15
N SER A 157 -6.98 -10.92 -2.45
CA SER A 157 -8.05 -11.71 -3.09
C SER A 157 -7.82 -13.22 -2.95
N ASN A 158 -6.54 -13.63 -2.80
CA ASN A 158 -6.16 -15.03 -2.55
C ASN A 158 -4.86 -15.11 -1.73
N SER A 159 -4.98 -15.29 -0.43
CA SER A 159 -3.84 -15.39 0.47
C SER A 159 -3.00 -16.66 0.29
N LYS A 160 -3.53 -17.70 -0.39
CA LYS A 160 -2.76 -18.89 -0.76
C LYS A 160 -1.80 -18.65 -1.92
N ILE A 161 -2.00 -17.59 -2.71
CA ILE A 161 -1.09 -17.14 -3.78
C ILE A 161 -0.19 -16.03 -3.26
N ALA A 162 -0.78 -14.95 -2.72
CA ALA A 162 -0.07 -13.81 -2.19
C ALA A 162 -0.67 -13.43 -0.82
N ALA A 163 0.05 -13.68 0.25
CA ALA A 163 -0.33 -13.25 1.59
C ALA A 163 0.05 -11.79 1.80
N VAL A 164 -0.75 -11.03 2.54
CA VAL A 164 -0.45 -9.64 2.89
C VAL A 164 -0.67 -9.38 4.38
N THR A 165 0.22 -8.62 5.01
CA THR A 165 0.03 -8.18 6.40
C THR A 165 -1.05 -7.10 6.46
N ARG A 166 -2.09 -7.32 7.28
CA ARG A 166 -3.31 -6.49 7.31
C ARG A 166 -3.03 -5.01 7.60
N GLY A 167 -2.14 -4.69 8.52
CA GLY A 167 -1.82 -3.31 8.92
C GLY A 167 -0.57 -2.74 8.28
N GLY A 168 0.31 -3.58 7.74
CA GLY A 168 1.64 -3.19 7.27
C GLY A 168 1.82 -3.20 5.75
N GLY A 169 0.94 -3.87 5.00
CA GLY A 169 1.03 -3.90 3.53
C GLY A 169 2.16 -4.78 2.96
N VAL A 170 2.88 -5.53 3.81
CA VAL A 170 3.93 -6.44 3.34
C VAL A 170 3.28 -7.63 2.66
N VAL A 171 3.52 -7.78 1.36
CA VAL A 171 3.05 -8.88 0.52
C VAL A 171 4.13 -9.94 0.44
N LYS A 172 3.76 -11.22 0.63
CA LYS A 172 4.65 -12.37 0.48
C LYS A 172 4.10 -13.32 -0.59
N GLY A 173 4.95 -13.73 -1.53
CA GLY A 173 4.64 -14.76 -2.51
C GLY A 173 4.56 -16.14 -1.85
N VAL A 174 3.41 -16.82 -1.99
CA VAL A 174 3.14 -18.13 -1.36
C VAL A 174 3.12 -19.25 -2.39
N ALA A 175 2.36 -19.07 -3.47
CA ALA A 175 2.27 -20.03 -4.56
C ALA A 175 2.17 -19.29 -5.90
N THR A 176 2.53 -19.96 -6.98
CA THR A 176 2.42 -19.38 -8.34
C THR A 176 1.00 -19.02 -8.70
N GLY A 177 0.81 -17.86 -9.33
CA GLY A 177 -0.49 -17.40 -9.78
C GLY A 177 -0.64 -15.89 -9.66
N LYS A 178 -1.90 -15.42 -9.79
CA LYS A 178 -2.28 -14.02 -9.70
C LYS A 178 -3.18 -13.79 -8.49
N ALA A 179 -2.91 -12.73 -7.76
CA ALA A 179 -3.80 -12.19 -6.73
C ALA A 179 -3.88 -10.67 -6.85
N THR A 180 -4.90 -10.07 -6.24
CA THR A 180 -5.03 -8.63 -6.14
C THR A 180 -4.95 -8.23 -4.67
N VAL A 181 -4.03 -7.33 -4.34
CA VAL A 181 -3.95 -6.72 -3.00
C VAL A 181 -4.70 -5.40 -3.01
N THR A 182 -5.61 -5.25 -2.06
CA THR A 182 -6.42 -4.05 -1.88
C THR A 182 -6.05 -3.37 -0.56
N CYS A 183 -5.69 -2.09 -0.61
CA CYS A 183 -5.61 -1.23 0.57
C CYS A 183 -6.92 -0.46 0.71
N THR A 184 -7.51 -0.47 1.91
CA THR A 184 -8.77 0.23 2.22
C THR A 184 -8.55 1.18 3.39
N LEU A 185 -8.97 2.43 3.25
CA LEU A 185 -8.97 3.44 4.31
C LEU A 185 -10.22 3.32 5.19
N ASN A 186 -10.18 3.94 6.38
CA ASN A 186 -11.31 4.05 7.32
C ASN A 186 -12.59 4.64 6.72
N ASN A 187 -12.49 5.48 5.68
CA ASN A 187 -13.63 6.06 4.97
C ASN A 187 -14.05 5.29 3.71
N GLY A 188 -13.57 4.06 3.54
CA GLY A 188 -13.92 3.17 2.42
C GLY A 188 -13.20 3.45 1.10
N LYS A 189 -12.30 4.46 1.01
CA LYS A 189 -11.48 4.66 -0.19
C LYS A 189 -10.52 3.48 -0.36
N LYS A 190 -10.36 3.04 -1.62
CA LYS A 190 -9.57 1.85 -1.96
C LYS A 190 -8.55 2.15 -3.05
N ALA A 191 -7.43 1.44 -3.00
CA ALA A 191 -6.49 1.32 -4.09
C ALA A 191 -6.03 -0.14 -4.21
N ILE A 192 -5.69 -0.58 -5.42
CA ILE A 192 -5.38 -1.97 -5.74
C ILE A 192 -3.99 -2.10 -6.36
N CYS A 193 -3.35 -3.23 -6.10
CA CYS A 193 -2.12 -3.67 -6.73
C CYS A 193 -2.31 -5.11 -7.24
N ASN A 194 -2.03 -5.35 -8.51
CA ASN A 194 -1.99 -6.69 -9.06
C ASN A 194 -0.68 -7.36 -8.66
N VAL A 195 -0.75 -8.59 -8.17
CA VAL A 195 0.41 -9.35 -7.69
C VAL A 195 0.51 -10.64 -8.49
N TYR A 196 1.66 -10.82 -9.13
CA TYR A 196 1.99 -12.03 -9.89
C TYR A 196 3.08 -12.79 -9.14
N ILE A 197 2.80 -14.03 -8.77
CA ILE A 197 3.77 -14.89 -8.08
C ILE A 197 4.29 -15.94 -9.05
N MET A 198 5.61 -16.01 -9.15
CA MET A 198 6.34 -16.84 -10.07
C MET A 198 7.01 -18.02 -9.38
N PRO A 199 7.19 -19.14 -10.07
CA PRO A 199 8.16 -20.16 -9.68
C PRO A 199 9.57 -19.58 -9.79
N GLN A 200 10.54 -20.17 -9.09
CA GLN A 200 11.97 -19.78 -9.22
C GLN A 200 12.51 -19.98 -10.65
N SER A 201 11.93 -20.91 -11.40
CA SER A 201 12.19 -21.08 -12.82
C SER A 201 10.94 -21.57 -13.54
N LYS A 202 10.72 -21.14 -14.77
CA LYS A 202 9.69 -21.68 -15.67
C LYS A 202 10.25 -21.83 -17.08
N LYS A 203 10.04 -22.99 -17.67
CA LYS A 203 10.33 -23.26 -19.06
C LYS A 203 9.00 -23.33 -19.82
N ILE A 204 8.87 -22.56 -20.89
CA ILE A 204 7.80 -22.75 -21.87
C ILE A 204 8.23 -23.90 -22.77
N SER A 205 7.47 -25.01 -22.78
CA SER A 205 7.72 -26.17 -23.59
C SER A 205 6.99 -26.07 -24.94
N ASN A 206 7.46 -26.83 -25.92
CA ASN A 206 6.79 -26.99 -27.23
C ASN A 206 6.73 -25.71 -28.08
N VAL A 207 7.61 -24.74 -27.85
CA VAL A 207 7.77 -23.61 -28.78
C VAL A 207 8.42 -24.16 -30.06
N PRO A 208 7.77 -24.09 -31.24
CA PRO A 208 8.33 -24.57 -32.47
C PRO A 208 9.62 -23.83 -32.82
N LEU A 209 10.67 -24.54 -33.16
CA LEU A 209 11.92 -23.92 -33.60
C LEU A 209 11.91 -23.77 -35.13
N ILE A 210 12.05 -22.55 -35.63
CA ILE A 210 12.16 -22.23 -37.05
C ILE A 210 13.56 -21.66 -37.32
N GLY A 211 14.35 -22.36 -38.14
CA GLY A 211 15.65 -21.87 -38.53
C GLY A 211 15.56 -20.76 -39.60
N GLN A 212 16.60 -19.96 -39.71
CA GLN A 212 16.66 -18.79 -40.63
C GLN A 212 17.23 -19.15 -42.03
N SER A 213 17.35 -20.40 -42.37
CA SER A 213 18.00 -20.82 -43.66
C SER A 213 17.36 -20.19 -44.90
N LYS A 214 16.05 -19.90 -44.86
CA LYS A 214 15.32 -19.28 -45.98
C LYS A 214 15.22 -17.75 -45.87
N LEU A 215 15.49 -17.19 -44.71
CA LEU A 215 15.37 -15.77 -44.42
C LEU A 215 16.63 -15.29 -43.70
N PRO A 216 17.75 -15.04 -44.38
CA PRO A 216 19.05 -14.77 -43.74
C PRO A 216 19.06 -13.61 -42.75
N THR A 217 18.21 -12.58 -42.93
CA THR A 217 18.03 -11.44 -42.00
C THR A 217 16.62 -11.43 -41.39
N GLY A 218 15.91 -12.53 -41.39
CA GLY A 218 14.51 -12.65 -40.98
C GLY A 218 14.30 -13.13 -39.54
N CYS A 219 15.19 -12.82 -38.58
CA CYS A 219 15.07 -13.27 -37.19
C CYS A 219 13.75 -12.82 -36.57
N GLU A 220 13.30 -11.60 -36.80
CA GLU A 220 12.03 -11.08 -36.31
C GLU A 220 10.84 -11.82 -36.93
N THR A 221 10.95 -12.15 -38.24
CA THR A 221 9.94 -12.90 -39.00
C THR A 221 9.83 -14.35 -38.51
N CYS A 222 10.96 -15.02 -38.30
CA CYS A 222 11.01 -16.38 -37.77
C CYS A 222 10.46 -16.39 -36.32
N SER A 223 10.86 -15.46 -35.48
CA SER A 223 10.38 -15.35 -34.11
C SER A 223 8.87 -15.11 -34.03
N ALA A 224 8.34 -14.21 -34.85
CA ALA A 224 6.91 -13.97 -34.95
C ALA A 224 6.14 -15.22 -35.39
N THR A 225 6.70 -15.95 -36.37
CA THR A 225 6.10 -17.19 -36.88
C THR A 225 6.16 -18.32 -35.85
N MET A 226 7.27 -18.44 -35.09
CA MET A 226 7.38 -19.38 -33.98
C MET A 226 6.31 -19.11 -32.93
N LEU A 227 6.08 -17.83 -32.56
CA LEU A 227 5.06 -17.44 -31.61
C LEU A 227 3.65 -17.77 -32.14
N LEU A 228 3.33 -17.44 -33.39
CA LEU A 228 2.05 -17.78 -34.00
C LEU A 228 1.80 -19.28 -34.02
N ASN A 229 2.80 -20.07 -34.38
CA ASN A 229 2.69 -21.55 -34.44
C ASN A 229 2.56 -22.15 -33.02
N PHE A 230 3.17 -21.53 -31.99
CA PHE A 230 3.00 -21.95 -30.62
C PHE A 230 1.53 -21.83 -30.17
N TYR A 231 0.81 -20.78 -30.62
CA TYR A 231 -0.62 -20.61 -30.39
C TYR A 231 -1.54 -21.37 -31.36
N GLY A 232 -0.97 -22.31 -32.12
CA GLY A 232 -1.72 -23.22 -32.98
C GLY A 232 -1.99 -22.71 -34.40
N TYR A 233 -1.46 -21.55 -34.77
CA TYR A 233 -1.58 -21.00 -36.12
C TYR A 233 -0.52 -21.60 -37.05
N LYS A 234 -0.92 -22.42 -37.99
CA LYS A 234 0.00 -23.08 -38.93
C LYS A 234 0.39 -22.13 -40.06
N ILE A 235 1.44 -21.32 -39.86
CA ILE A 235 1.97 -20.41 -40.89
C ILE A 235 3.49 -20.61 -41.03
N SER A 236 4.01 -20.60 -42.26
CA SER A 236 5.45 -20.62 -42.49
C SER A 236 6.05 -19.21 -42.41
N GLU A 237 7.36 -19.16 -42.11
CA GLU A 237 8.16 -17.93 -42.09
C GLU A 237 8.14 -17.16 -43.41
N THR A 238 8.18 -17.91 -44.53
CA THR A 238 8.10 -17.31 -45.87
C THR A 238 6.70 -16.78 -46.17
N THR A 239 5.65 -17.54 -45.85
CA THR A 239 4.27 -17.04 -46.00
C THR A 239 4.01 -15.78 -45.20
N PHE A 240 4.53 -15.70 -43.96
CA PHE A 240 4.41 -14.49 -43.14
C PHE A 240 5.20 -13.32 -43.77
N ALA A 241 6.43 -13.59 -44.24
CA ALA A 241 7.27 -12.59 -44.89
C ALA A 241 6.64 -12.02 -46.16
N ASP A 242 5.98 -12.86 -46.97
CA ASP A 242 5.41 -12.47 -48.26
C ASP A 242 4.06 -11.74 -48.12
N LYS A 243 3.16 -12.24 -47.28
CA LYS A 243 1.77 -11.78 -47.22
C LYS A 243 1.50 -10.71 -46.14
N TYR A 244 2.27 -10.72 -45.10
CA TYR A 244 1.94 -9.90 -43.90
C TYR A 244 3.01 -8.89 -43.54
N LEU A 245 4.31 -9.19 -43.83
CA LEU A 245 5.40 -8.30 -43.47
C LEU A 245 5.40 -7.06 -44.36
N VAL A 246 5.35 -5.87 -43.72
CA VAL A 246 5.53 -4.59 -44.42
C VAL A 246 7.02 -4.40 -44.66
N LYS A 247 7.46 -4.44 -45.92
CA LYS A 247 8.86 -4.31 -46.35
C LYS A 247 9.05 -3.02 -47.12
N LYS A 248 10.15 -2.31 -46.90
CA LYS A 248 10.57 -1.15 -47.71
C LYS A 248 12.07 -1.23 -47.99
N PRO A 249 12.49 -0.90 -49.21
CA PRO A 249 13.92 -0.91 -49.56
C PRO A 249 14.68 0.17 -48.79
N PHE A 250 15.98 -0.05 -48.62
CA PHE A 250 16.91 0.98 -48.19
C PHE A 250 17.96 1.15 -49.27
N GLY A 251 18.60 2.33 -49.32
CA GLY A 251 19.65 2.65 -50.26
C GLY A 251 20.96 3.00 -49.57
N TYR A 252 22.00 3.11 -50.35
CA TYR A 252 23.31 3.61 -49.94
C TYR A 252 23.63 4.78 -50.82
N SER A 253 23.81 5.97 -50.21
CA SER A 253 24.15 7.22 -50.92
C SER A 253 25.04 8.07 -50.02
N ASN A 254 26.04 8.73 -50.66
CA ASN A 254 26.98 9.63 -49.97
C ASN A 254 27.66 9.02 -48.72
N GLY A 255 28.05 7.73 -48.78
CA GLY A 255 28.73 7.08 -47.69
C GLY A 255 27.83 6.60 -46.54
N SER A 256 26.51 6.78 -46.66
CA SER A 256 25.55 6.44 -45.60
C SER A 256 24.39 5.60 -46.12
N TYR A 257 23.90 4.73 -45.27
CA TYR A 257 22.64 4.00 -45.50
C TYR A 257 21.46 4.92 -45.17
N THR A 258 20.48 4.96 -46.08
CA THR A 258 19.22 5.67 -45.89
C THR A 258 18.05 4.72 -46.11
N GLY A 259 17.03 4.78 -45.24
CA GLY A 259 15.88 3.89 -45.34
C GLY A 259 14.72 4.33 -44.47
N PRO A 260 13.64 3.59 -44.48
CA PRO A 260 12.50 3.86 -43.63
C PRO A 260 12.85 3.64 -42.15
N ASP A 261 12.04 4.22 -41.28
CA ASP A 261 12.08 3.93 -39.84
C ASP A 261 11.76 2.43 -39.60
N PRO A 262 12.63 1.66 -38.91
CA PRO A 262 12.40 0.24 -38.63
C PRO A 262 11.21 -0.02 -37.67
N ASN A 263 10.65 1.00 -37.05
CA ASN A 263 9.38 0.93 -36.36
C ASN A 263 8.17 0.90 -37.30
N CYS A 264 8.35 1.33 -38.55
CA CYS A 264 7.28 1.49 -39.55
C CYS A 264 7.33 0.44 -40.65
N ALA A 265 8.49 -0.17 -40.92
CA ALA A 265 8.65 -1.21 -41.94
C ALA A 265 9.87 -2.08 -41.62
N PHE A 266 9.91 -3.30 -42.16
CA PHE A 266 11.14 -4.09 -42.29
C PHE A 266 12.02 -3.40 -43.31
N VAL A 267 13.20 -2.97 -42.91
CA VAL A 267 14.14 -2.19 -43.75
C VAL A 267 14.95 -3.18 -44.60
N GLY A 268 14.64 -3.24 -45.89
CA GLY A 268 15.11 -4.22 -46.83
C GLY A 268 14.15 -5.40 -47.05
N THR A 269 14.69 -6.58 -47.21
CA THR A 269 13.93 -7.84 -47.38
C THR A 269 14.56 -8.94 -46.53
N PRO A 270 13.79 -9.78 -45.84
CA PRO A 270 14.34 -10.84 -45.01
C PRO A 270 15.06 -11.93 -45.83
N TYR A 271 14.88 -11.93 -47.14
CA TYR A 271 15.54 -12.83 -48.08
C TYR A 271 16.98 -12.42 -48.43
N SER A 272 17.39 -11.21 -48.13
CA SER A 272 18.74 -10.69 -48.38
C SER A 272 19.61 -10.79 -47.13
N SER A 273 20.87 -11.16 -47.30
CA SER A 273 21.88 -11.15 -46.23
C SER A 273 22.28 -9.75 -45.78
N ASN A 274 21.90 -8.71 -46.55
CA ASN A 274 22.31 -7.33 -46.32
C ASN A 274 21.15 -6.41 -45.92
N SER A 275 20.09 -6.91 -45.26
CA SER A 275 19.00 -6.08 -44.77
C SER A 275 19.22 -5.68 -43.31
N TYR A 276 18.57 -4.58 -42.89
CA TYR A 276 18.68 -4.09 -41.55
C TYR A 276 17.76 -4.82 -40.57
N GLY A 277 16.50 -5.13 -40.97
CA GLY A 277 15.50 -5.75 -40.11
C GLY A 277 14.35 -4.82 -39.69
N ALA A 278 13.69 -5.17 -38.61
CA ALA A 278 12.51 -4.45 -38.10
C ALA A 278 12.52 -4.40 -36.57
N TYR A 279 11.82 -3.40 -36.02
CA TYR A 279 11.59 -3.29 -34.56
C TYR A 279 10.20 -3.81 -34.16
N ALA A 280 9.99 -3.99 -32.85
CA ALA A 280 8.77 -4.58 -32.32
C ALA A 280 7.46 -3.93 -32.79
N PRO A 281 7.32 -2.60 -32.89
CA PRO A 281 6.05 -1.97 -33.30
C PRO A 281 5.53 -2.45 -34.64
N ILE A 282 6.39 -2.53 -35.67
CA ILE A 282 5.95 -3.00 -36.99
C ILE A 282 5.66 -4.49 -36.98
N MET A 283 6.42 -5.30 -36.24
CA MET A 283 6.18 -6.73 -36.13
C MET A 283 4.82 -7.03 -35.47
N VAL A 284 4.47 -6.30 -34.40
CA VAL A 284 3.16 -6.36 -33.75
C VAL A 284 2.04 -5.99 -34.71
N LYS A 285 2.22 -4.93 -35.52
CA LYS A 285 1.26 -4.53 -36.56
C LYS A 285 1.07 -5.63 -37.62
N CYS A 286 2.15 -6.24 -38.09
CA CYS A 286 2.12 -7.33 -39.07
C CYS A 286 1.45 -8.59 -38.50
N MET A 287 1.75 -8.96 -37.25
CA MET A 287 1.09 -10.07 -36.56
C MET A 287 -0.40 -9.82 -36.39
N ASN A 288 -0.81 -8.62 -35.99
CA ASN A 288 -2.22 -8.27 -35.84
C ASN A 288 -2.99 -8.22 -37.17
N LYS A 289 -2.33 -7.93 -38.28
CA LYS A 289 -2.90 -8.09 -39.62
C LYS A 289 -3.24 -9.56 -39.92
N TYR A 290 -2.36 -10.49 -39.54
CA TYR A 290 -2.62 -11.94 -39.65
C TYR A 290 -3.72 -12.39 -38.66
N LEU A 291 -3.77 -11.79 -37.47
CA LEU A 291 -4.69 -12.13 -36.38
C LEU A 291 -6.03 -11.39 -36.44
N SER A 292 -6.32 -10.62 -37.51
CA SER A 292 -7.48 -9.73 -37.57
C SER A 292 -8.84 -10.40 -37.35
N ASP A 293 -8.96 -11.67 -37.72
CA ASP A 293 -10.15 -12.54 -37.61
C ASP A 293 -10.02 -13.61 -36.51
N LYS A 294 -9.01 -13.52 -35.63
CA LYS A 294 -8.63 -14.56 -34.66
C LYS A 294 -8.77 -14.10 -33.22
N SER A 295 -8.82 -15.06 -32.29
CA SER A 295 -9.06 -14.81 -30.86
C SER A 295 -7.89 -14.13 -30.14
N TYR A 296 -6.67 -14.23 -30.67
CA TYR A 296 -5.47 -13.65 -30.08
C TYR A 296 -5.09 -12.32 -30.72
N LYS A 297 -4.41 -11.48 -29.94
CA LYS A 297 -3.85 -10.21 -30.38
C LYS A 297 -2.40 -10.08 -29.93
N ALA A 298 -1.53 -9.67 -30.83
CA ALA A 298 -0.16 -9.33 -30.49
C ALA A 298 -0.12 -7.94 -29.80
N VAL A 299 0.70 -7.84 -28.77
CA VAL A 299 0.93 -6.57 -28.06
C VAL A 299 2.41 -6.33 -27.89
N GLU A 300 2.81 -5.06 -27.93
CA GLU A 300 4.17 -4.64 -27.64
C GLU A 300 4.38 -4.51 -26.14
N ILE A 301 5.48 -5.08 -25.64
CA ILE A 301 5.87 -5.04 -24.24
C ILE A 301 7.33 -4.62 -24.04
N SER A 302 7.90 -3.90 -25.02
CA SER A 302 9.25 -3.33 -24.95
C SER A 302 9.43 -2.46 -23.70
N GLY A 303 10.63 -2.44 -23.14
CA GLY A 303 10.97 -1.66 -21.94
C GLY A 303 10.48 -2.25 -20.61
N LYS A 304 9.85 -3.43 -20.62
CA LYS A 304 9.52 -4.14 -19.37
C LYS A 304 10.72 -4.93 -18.86
N SER A 305 10.87 -5.05 -17.54
CA SER A 305 11.95 -5.85 -16.95
C SER A 305 11.75 -7.34 -17.22
N LEU A 306 12.85 -8.11 -17.17
CA LEU A 306 12.81 -9.57 -17.35
C LEU A 306 11.93 -10.25 -16.29
N GLU A 307 11.97 -9.73 -15.05
CA GLU A 307 11.13 -10.23 -13.95
C GLU A 307 9.65 -10.00 -14.26
N TYR A 308 9.29 -8.83 -14.78
CA TYR A 308 7.92 -8.53 -15.21
C TYR A 308 7.47 -9.47 -16.33
N LEU A 309 8.30 -9.65 -17.38
CA LEU A 309 7.99 -10.51 -18.52
C LEU A 309 7.82 -11.97 -18.10
N SER A 310 8.76 -12.47 -17.32
CA SER A 310 8.72 -13.85 -16.86
C SER A 310 7.56 -14.12 -15.92
N GLY A 311 7.15 -13.13 -15.08
CA GLY A 311 6.04 -13.27 -14.14
C GLY A 311 4.67 -13.14 -14.73
N LYS A 312 4.50 -12.11 -15.54
CA LYS A 312 3.19 -11.82 -16.10
C LYS A 312 2.83 -12.72 -17.28
N TYR A 313 3.81 -13.04 -18.10
CA TYR A 313 3.59 -13.78 -19.37
C TYR A 313 4.11 -15.21 -19.29
N VAL A 314 5.40 -15.41 -19.06
CA VAL A 314 6.01 -16.74 -19.08
C VAL A 314 5.44 -17.64 -17.97
N ALA A 315 5.22 -17.13 -16.77
CA ALA A 315 4.64 -17.91 -15.66
C ALA A 315 3.21 -18.37 -15.94
N GLN A 316 2.50 -17.67 -16.81
CA GLN A 316 1.12 -17.98 -17.21
C GLN A 316 1.06 -18.76 -18.54
N GLY A 317 2.20 -19.09 -19.14
CA GLY A 317 2.27 -19.80 -20.42
C GLY A 317 1.98 -18.92 -21.64
N GLN A 318 2.20 -17.59 -21.49
CA GLN A 318 2.01 -16.60 -22.56
C GLN A 318 3.33 -16.13 -23.16
#